data_b43fca3dc900c8d4a077307c5ab6a2f6
#
_entry.id   b43fca3dc900c8d4a077307c5ab6a2f6
#
_cell.length_a   1.000
_cell.length_b   1.000
_cell.length_c   1.000
_cell.angle_alpha   90.00
_cell.angle_beta   90.00
_cell.angle_gamma   90.00
#
_symmetry.space_group_name_H-M   'P 1'
#
loop_
_entity.id
_entity.type
_entity.pdbx_description
1 polymer ?
#
loop_
_entity_poly.entity_id
_entity_poly.type
_entity_poly.pdbx_seq_one_letter_code
_entity_poly.pdbx_strand_id
1 'polypeptide(L)'
;MNAIAEVRPIEPDRRVRTTATPIVREGVVDIAGGLSLHHGGALERVRIAWRLVGASEAPLICALGGISATRRVCLTELPRASWWAEMAGPGRPLDTERCRILSFDYLGGSGETTGP
;
A
#
# COMPACT_ATOMS: atom_id res chain seq x y z
N MET A 1 1.83 24.72 16.53
CA MET A 1 2.88 25.21 15.66
C MET A 1 3.04 24.31 14.49
N ASN A 2 2.59 24.76 13.38
CA ASN A 2 2.43 23.92 12.22
C ASN A 2 3.60 24.18 11.28
N ALA A 3 4.55 23.25 11.28
CA ALA A 3 5.42 23.16 10.13
C ALA A 3 4.56 22.65 8.97
N ILE A 4 4.01 23.55 8.20
CA ILE A 4 3.52 23.20 6.88
C ILE A 4 4.76 22.81 6.11
N ALA A 5 4.92 21.52 5.83
CA ALA A 5 5.94 21.08 4.92
C ALA A 5 5.71 21.83 3.61
N GLU A 6 6.69 22.67 3.24
CA GLU A 6 6.66 23.35 1.97
C GLU A 6 6.69 22.29 0.87
N VAL A 7 5.55 22.07 0.25
CA VAL A 7 5.46 21.19 -0.91
C VAL A 7 6.11 21.92 -2.06
N ARG A 8 7.39 21.70 -2.25
CA ARG A 8 8.07 22.14 -3.46
C ARG A 8 7.55 21.32 -4.62
N PRO A 9 7.12 21.95 -5.72
CA PRO A 9 6.82 21.21 -6.92
C PRO A 9 8.06 20.40 -7.30
N ILE A 10 7.90 19.10 -7.37
CA ILE A 10 8.95 18.23 -7.86
C ILE A 10 8.98 18.45 -9.36
N GLU A 11 9.99 19.16 -9.84
CA GLU A 11 10.23 19.21 -11.27
C GLU A 11 10.53 17.78 -11.75
N PRO A 12 9.83 17.29 -12.77
CA PRO A 12 10.15 15.99 -13.33
C PRO A 12 11.58 16.07 -13.88
N ASP A 13 12.48 15.35 -13.24
CA ASP A 13 13.82 15.16 -13.77
C ASP A 13 13.67 14.44 -15.11
N ARG A 14 13.95 15.14 -16.19
CA ARG A 14 13.90 14.62 -17.56
C ARG A 14 15.03 13.65 -17.89
N ARG A 15 15.84 13.29 -16.90
CA ARG A 15 16.92 12.34 -17.10
C ARG A 15 16.36 10.93 -17.11
N VAL A 16 16.59 10.27 -18.24
CA VAL A 16 16.46 8.84 -18.51
C VAL A 16 15.77 8.07 -17.40
N ARG A 17 14.50 7.81 -17.60
CA ARG A 17 13.72 6.92 -16.74
C ARG A 17 14.24 5.51 -16.91
N THR A 18 15.20 5.13 -16.08
CA THR A 18 15.37 3.71 -15.80
C THR A 18 14.10 3.27 -15.10
N THR A 19 13.27 2.52 -15.79
CA THR A 19 12.14 1.82 -15.19
C THR A 19 12.69 0.71 -14.30
N ALA A 20 13.24 1.08 -13.14
CA ALA A 20 13.62 0.11 -12.15
C ALA A 20 12.35 -0.59 -11.68
N THR A 21 12.33 -1.92 -11.77
CA THR A 21 11.26 -2.71 -11.16
C THR A 21 11.20 -2.39 -9.68
N PRO A 22 10.06 -1.94 -9.15
CA PRO A 22 9.98 -1.57 -7.74
C PRO A 22 10.22 -2.78 -6.84
N ILE A 23 10.88 -2.55 -5.71
CA ILE A 23 11.04 -3.58 -4.68
C ILE A 23 9.68 -3.85 -4.06
N VAL A 24 9.23 -5.08 -4.12
CA VAL A 24 7.95 -5.52 -3.57
C VAL A 24 8.19 -6.49 -2.43
N ARG A 25 7.56 -6.21 -1.28
CA ARG A 25 7.47 -7.12 -0.15
C ARG A 25 6.01 -7.38 0.15
N GLU A 26 5.69 -8.62 0.40
CA GLU A 26 4.35 -9.04 0.83
C GLU A 26 4.45 -9.96 2.03
N GLY A 27 3.42 -9.96 2.83
CA GLY A 27 3.34 -10.84 3.97
C GLY A 27 1.97 -10.85 4.60
N VAL A 28 1.88 -11.60 5.67
CA VAL A 28 0.68 -11.73 6.48
C VAL A 28 1.04 -11.47 7.93
N VAL A 29 0.21 -10.70 8.60
CA VAL A 29 0.28 -10.50 10.04
C VAL A 29 -0.86 -11.28 10.68
N ASP A 30 -0.53 -12.17 11.61
CA ASP A 30 -1.51 -12.84 12.46
C ASP A 30 -1.62 -12.06 13.78
N ILE A 31 -2.82 -11.61 14.10
CA ILE A 31 -3.12 -10.89 15.34
C ILE A 31 -3.62 -11.91 16.36
N ALA A 32 -2.84 -12.10 17.40
CA ALA A 32 -3.19 -13.01 18.49
C ALA A 32 -4.29 -12.42 19.40
N GLY A 33 -5.09 -13.30 20.02
CA GLY A 33 -6.09 -12.91 21.01
C GLY A 33 -7.46 -12.58 20.45
N GLY A 34 -7.62 -12.69 19.14
CA GLY A 34 -8.90 -12.46 18.48
C GLY A 34 -9.37 -11.01 18.47
N LEU A 35 -10.55 -10.80 17.93
CA LEU A 35 -11.19 -9.48 17.81
C LEU A 35 -12.67 -9.59 18.14
N SER A 36 -13.12 -8.89 19.16
CA SER A 36 -14.54 -8.75 19.46
C SER A 36 -15.20 -7.80 18.45
N LEU A 37 -16.32 -8.22 17.91
CA LEU A 37 -17.05 -7.42 16.91
C LEU A 37 -18.08 -6.51 17.59
N HIS A 38 -18.29 -5.33 17.02
CA HIS A 38 -19.14 -4.29 17.60
C HIS A 38 -20.61 -4.73 17.81
N HIS A 39 -21.14 -5.50 16.88
CA HIS A 39 -22.52 -6.00 16.95
C HIS A 39 -22.65 -7.41 17.52
N GLY A 40 -21.67 -7.87 18.25
CA GLY A 40 -21.63 -9.19 18.84
C GLY A 40 -20.81 -10.20 18.02
N GLY A 41 -20.43 -11.27 18.69
CA GLY A 41 -19.50 -12.26 18.11
C GLY A 41 -18.05 -11.85 18.25
N ALA A 42 -17.19 -12.73 17.83
CA ALA A 42 -15.75 -12.52 17.84
C ALA A 42 -15.07 -13.32 16.72
N LEU A 43 -13.95 -12.80 16.25
CA LEU A 43 -13.03 -13.54 15.39
C LEU A 43 -11.92 -14.10 16.27
N GLU A 44 -11.78 -15.41 16.31
CA GLU A 44 -10.74 -16.06 17.13
C GLU A 44 -9.33 -15.79 16.60
N ARG A 45 -9.20 -15.67 15.31
CA ARG A 45 -7.94 -15.36 14.62
C ARG A 45 -8.18 -14.27 13.59
N VAL A 46 -7.31 -13.29 13.60
CA VAL A 46 -7.32 -12.22 12.59
C VAL A 46 -6.02 -12.27 11.82
N ARG A 47 -6.12 -12.40 10.54
CA ARG A 47 -5.01 -12.42 9.60
C ARG A 47 -5.17 -11.24 8.64
N ILE A 48 -4.13 -10.45 8.48
CA ILE A 48 -4.10 -9.30 7.57
C ILE A 48 -2.97 -9.48 6.56
N ALA A 49 -3.33 -9.57 5.31
CA ALA A 49 -2.35 -9.58 4.21
C ALA A 49 -1.96 -8.15 3.85
N TRP A 50 -0.67 -7.90 3.74
CA TRP A 50 -0.12 -6.59 3.46
C TRP A 50 0.86 -6.63 2.27
N ARG A 51 1.09 -5.47 1.69
CA ARG A 51 2.07 -5.27 0.60
C ARG A 51 2.79 -3.94 0.81
N LEU A 52 4.10 -3.97 0.67
CA LEU A 52 4.98 -2.81 0.72
C LEU A 52 5.74 -2.70 -0.59
N VAL A 53 5.62 -1.57 -1.25
CA VAL A 53 6.26 -1.32 -2.54
C VAL A 53 7.09 -0.06 -2.46
N GLY A 54 8.33 -0.13 -2.88
CA GLY A 54 9.19 1.04 -3.00
C GLY A 54 10.60 0.84 -2.47
N ALA A 55 11.38 1.92 -2.53
CA ALA A 55 12.78 1.91 -2.16
C ALA A 55 12.98 1.69 -0.66
N SER A 56 13.96 0.86 -0.30
CA SER A 56 14.36 0.68 1.09
C SER A 56 14.73 2.02 1.74
N GLU A 57 14.39 2.18 3.00
CA GLU A 57 14.68 3.38 3.80
C GLU A 57 14.01 4.69 3.31
N ALA A 58 13.24 4.65 2.25
CA ALA A 58 12.48 5.80 1.80
C ALA A 58 11.30 6.10 2.74
N PRO A 59 10.77 7.33 2.74
CA PRO A 59 9.59 7.67 3.53
C PRO A 59 8.41 6.74 3.28
N LEU A 60 7.70 6.37 4.34
CA LEU A 60 6.57 5.46 4.30
C LEU A 60 5.25 6.21 4.14
N ILE A 61 4.45 5.78 3.19
CA ILE A 61 3.10 6.25 2.96
C ILE A 61 2.14 5.05 3.09
N CYS A 62 1.11 5.18 3.90
CA CYS A 62 0.05 4.19 3.96
C CYS A 62 -1.08 4.60 3.03
N ALA A 63 -1.37 3.78 2.02
CA ALA A 63 -2.42 4.03 1.06
C ALA A 63 -3.67 3.22 1.41
N LEU A 64 -4.74 3.93 1.72
CA LEU A 64 -6.04 3.36 2.08
C LEU A 64 -7.04 3.67 0.97
N GLY A 65 -7.55 2.65 0.33
CA GLY A 65 -8.56 2.81 -0.71
C GLY A 65 -9.98 2.66 -0.20
N GLY A 66 -10.93 2.63 -1.12
CA GLY A 66 -12.33 2.37 -0.82
C GLY A 66 -12.61 0.91 -0.44
N ILE A 67 -13.88 0.58 -0.28
CA ILE A 67 -14.34 -0.72 0.25
C ILE A 67 -13.86 -1.94 -0.56
N SER A 68 -13.69 -1.79 -1.86
CA SER A 68 -13.20 -2.86 -2.75
C SER A 68 -11.71 -2.76 -3.06
N ALA A 69 -11.00 -1.84 -2.43
CA ALA A 69 -9.56 -1.71 -2.62
C ALA A 69 -8.81 -2.88 -1.99
N THR A 70 -7.79 -3.32 -2.69
CA THR A 70 -6.88 -4.37 -2.23
C THR A 70 -5.52 -3.80 -1.85
N ARG A 71 -4.63 -4.64 -1.34
CA ARG A 71 -3.24 -4.27 -1.08
C ARG A 71 -2.44 -3.90 -2.35
N ARG A 72 -3.01 -4.11 -3.54
CA ARG A 72 -2.36 -3.83 -4.82
C ARG A 72 -2.65 -2.41 -5.29
N VAL A 73 -1.95 -1.46 -4.73
CA VAL A 73 -2.08 -0.03 -5.03
C VAL A 73 -1.26 0.36 -6.24
N CYS A 74 0.01 -0.02 -6.22
CA CYS A 74 1.04 0.51 -7.10
C CYS A 74 1.13 -0.21 -8.44
N LEU A 75 1.49 0.54 -9.47
CA LEU A 75 1.92 -0.03 -10.74
C LEU A 75 3.17 -0.90 -10.52
N THR A 76 3.06 -2.15 -10.87
CA THR A 76 4.13 -3.15 -10.88
C THR A 76 4.07 -3.89 -12.21
N GLU A 77 4.71 -5.05 -12.30
CA GLU A 77 4.68 -5.90 -13.51
C GLU A 77 3.27 -6.39 -13.89
N LEU A 78 2.29 -6.27 -12.98
CA LEU A 78 0.88 -6.64 -13.22
C LEU A 78 -0.03 -5.41 -13.15
N PRO A 79 -0.03 -4.55 -14.18
CA PRO A 79 -0.76 -3.26 -14.15
C PRO A 79 -2.26 -3.41 -13.85
N ARG A 80 -2.89 -4.45 -14.37
CA ARG A 80 -4.33 -4.68 -14.20
C ARG A 80 -4.75 -5.04 -12.78
N ALA A 81 -3.81 -5.46 -11.95
CA ALA A 81 -4.07 -5.80 -10.55
C ALA A 81 -4.04 -4.57 -9.63
N SER A 82 -3.50 -3.45 -10.10
CA SER A 82 -3.29 -2.24 -9.31
C SER A 82 -4.44 -1.27 -9.48
N TRP A 83 -5.06 -0.88 -8.37
CA TRP A 83 -6.20 0.02 -8.44
C TRP A 83 -5.81 1.51 -8.55
N TRP A 84 -4.55 1.85 -8.31
CA TRP A 84 -4.07 3.23 -8.40
C TRP A 84 -2.79 3.37 -9.23
N ALA A 85 -2.68 2.56 -10.27
CA ALA A 85 -1.50 2.48 -11.11
C ALA A 85 -1.10 3.81 -11.79
N GLU A 86 -2.05 4.70 -11.99
CA GLU A 86 -1.79 6.02 -12.58
C GLU A 86 -1.12 6.97 -11.60
N MET A 87 -1.34 6.79 -10.31
CA MET A 87 -0.87 7.67 -9.25
C MET A 87 0.34 7.13 -8.52
N ALA A 88 0.45 5.81 -8.38
CA ALA A 88 1.46 5.16 -7.55
C ALA A 88 2.28 4.17 -8.36
N GLY A 89 3.57 4.34 -8.38
CA GLY A 89 4.52 3.51 -9.11
C GLY A 89 5.80 4.25 -9.47
N PRO A 90 6.71 3.60 -10.20
CA PRO A 90 7.95 4.24 -10.64
C PRO A 90 7.66 5.45 -11.53
N GLY A 91 8.18 6.61 -11.16
CA GLY A 91 7.99 7.86 -11.91
C GLY A 91 6.56 8.42 -11.89
N ARG A 92 5.68 7.88 -11.06
CA ARG A 92 4.32 8.40 -10.85
C ARG A 92 4.31 9.50 -9.78
N PRO A 93 3.22 10.24 -9.59
CA PRO A 93 3.13 11.25 -8.54
C PRO A 93 3.51 10.73 -7.15
N LEU A 94 3.07 9.52 -6.80
CA LEU A 94 3.60 8.76 -5.67
C LEU A 94 4.68 7.82 -6.20
N ASP A 95 5.89 8.35 -6.25
CA ASP A 95 7.02 7.69 -6.89
C ASP A 95 7.64 6.66 -5.96
N THR A 96 7.49 5.39 -6.32
CA THR A 96 8.04 4.28 -5.54
C THR A 96 9.57 4.18 -5.57
N GLU A 97 10.25 4.97 -6.38
CA GLU A 97 11.69 5.14 -6.31
C GLU A 97 12.10 6.08 -5.16
N ARG A 98 11.16 6.89 -4.66
CA ARG A 98 11.38 7.93 -3.64
C ARG A 98 10.59 7.75 -2.36
N CYS A 99 9.59 6.88 -2.36
CA CYS A 99 8.78 6.54 -1.19
C CYS A 99 8.47 5.05 -1.14
N ARG A 100 8.02 4.60 0.01
CA ARG A 100 7.47 3.26 0.19
C ARG A 100 5.98 3.36 0.42
N ILE A 101 5.20 2.55 -0.27
CA ILE A 101 3.75 2.54 -0.14
C ILE A 101 3.32 1.23 0.51
N LEU A 102 2.75 1.35 1.70
CA LEU A 102 2.16 0.25 2.46
C LEU A 102 0.66 0.22 2.22
N SER A 103 0.15 -0.94 1.95
CA SER A 103 -1.28 -1.20 1.84
C SER A 103 -1.61 -2.61 2.33
N PHE A 104 -2.84 -2.86 2.62
CA PHE A 104 -3.31 -4.16 3.11
C PHE A 104 -4.74 -4.44 2.62
N ASP A 105 -5.08 -5.71 2.59
CA ASP A 105 -6.46 -6.13 2.32
C ASP A 105 -7.28 -5.95 3.60
N TYR A 106 -8.42 -5.28 3.48
CA TYR A 106 -9.27 -5.01 4.62
C TYR A 106 -9.89 -6.28 5.20
N LEU A 107 -10.06 -6.25 6.51
CA LEU A 107 -10.79 -7.29 7.22
C LEU A 107 -12.21 -7.41 6.66
N GLY A 108 -12.64 -8.63 6.35
CA GLY A 108 -13.92 -8.87 5.69
C GLY A 108 -13.91 -8.64 4.17
N GLY A 109 -12.78 -8.23 3.62
CA GLY A 109 -12.59 -8.07 2.19
C GLY A 109 -12.20 -9.35 1.48
N SER A 110 -11.52 -9.18 0.37
CA SER A 110 -11.01 -10.29 -0.46
C SER A 110 -9.55 -10.63 -0.14
N GLY A 111 -9.06 -11.70 -0.71
CA GLY A 111 -7.67 -12.10 -0.63
C GLY A 111 -7.36 -12.98 0.57
N GLU A 112 -6.16 -12.86 1.10
CA GLU A 112 -5.66 -13.71 2.19
C GLU A 112 -5.96 -13.15 3.58
N THR A 113 -6.55 -11.98 3.67
CA THR A 113 -7.05 -11.40 4.92
C THR A 113 -8.30 -12.14 5.37
N THR A 114 -8.48 -12.27 6.68
CA THR A 114 -9.66 -12.92 7.27
C THR A 114 -10.94 -12.28 6.74
N GLY A 115 -11.81 -13.09 6.19
CA GLY A 115 -13.09 -12.71 5.63
C GLY A 115 -14.13 -13.81 5.83
N PRO A 116 -15.36 -13.62 5.32
CA PRO A 116 -16.41 -14.63 5.38
C PRO A 116 -16.06 -15.89 4.62
#